data_a2d5dae44754918846879a30e99e16a0
#
_entry.id   a2d5dae44754918846879a30e99e16a0
#
_cell.length_a   1.000
_cell.length_b   1.000
_cell.length_c   1.000
_cell.angle_alpha   90.00
_cell.angle_beta   90.00
_cell.angle_gamma   90.00
#
_symmetry.space_group_name_H-M   'P 1'
#
loop_
_entity.id
_entity.type
_entity.pdbx_description
1 polymer ?
#
loop_
_entity_poly.entity_id
_entity_poly.type
_entity_poly.pdbx_seq_one_letter_code
_entity_poly.pdbx_strand_id
1 'polypeptide(L)'
;ARDIVLKKQEDLLRQHLTIARDKKLPVILHARDGKTESSGECYNHIYQVLTDFGYFNGVLHCYGGDWEMAKKFLDLGLMLSFTGIVTFKNASETLKEVVRNVPLDRMMLETDSPYLAPMPHRGKENEPAFVEYVARGIAQIRGVDYDTVAQAPTQNAKKFFNIT
;
A
#
# COMPACT_ATOMS: atom_id res chain seq x y z
N ALA A 1 -6.03 -25.55 12.36
CA ALA A 1 -6.42 -24.24 12.94
C ALA A 1 -6.11 -23.08 11.98
N ARG A 2 -4.89 -23.04 11.37
CA ARG A 2 -4.48 -22.00 10.42
C ARG A 2 -5.38 -21.92 9.18
N ASP A 3 -5.61 -23.05 8.53
CA ASP A 3 -6.41 -23.12 7.30
C ASP A 3 -7.85 -22.62 7.52
N ILE A 4 -8.40 -22.86 8.71
CA ILE A 4 -9.72 -22.35 9.07
C ILE A 4 -9.73 -20.83 9.17
N VAL A 5 -8.66 -20.24 9.71
CA VAL A 5 -8.53 -18.76 9.82
C VAL A 5 -8.35 -18.16 8.44
N LEU A 6 -7.46 -18.70 7.61
CA LEU A 6 -7.23 -18.24 6.24
C LEU A 6 -8.52 -18.32 5.41
N LYS A 7 -9.25 -19.44 5.52
CA LYS A 7 -10.54 -19.58 4.82
C LYS A 7 -11.55 -18.51 5.24
N LYS A 8 -11.66 -18.22 6.55
CA LYS A 8 -12.54 -17.15 7.03
C LYS A 8 -12.11 -15.76 6.55
N GLN A 9 -10.81 -15.49 6.52
CA GLN A 9 -10.29 -14.21 6.00
C GLN A 9 -10.59 -14.07 4.51
N GLU A 10 -10.40 -15.11 3.71
CA GLU A 10 -10.74 -15.14 2.30
C GLU A 10 -12.25 -14.92 2.09
N ASP A 11 -13.09 -15.65 2.78
CA ASP A 11 -14.55 -15.52 2.66
C ASP A 11 -15.00 -14.09 3.00
N LEU A 12 -14.41 -13.47 4.03
CA LEU A 12 -14.70 -12.08 4.40
C LEU A 12 -14.21 -11.10 3.32
N LEU A 13 -13.01 -11.29 2.79
CA LEU A 13 -12.47 -10.49 1.70
C LEU A 13 -13.40 -10.54 0.48
N ARG A 14 -13.84 -11.73 0.06
CA ARG A 14 -14.76 -11.92 -1.07
C ARG A 14 -16.11 -11.22 -0.84
N GLN A 15 -16.63 -11.22 0.39
CA GLN A 15 -17.84 -10.47 0.74
C GLN A 15 -17.64 -8.96 0.57
N HIS A 16 -16.52 -8.41 1.06
CA HIS A 16 -16.19 -6.99 0.88
C HIS A 16 -16.01 -6.63 -0.60
N LEU A 17 -15.34 -7.48 -1.37
CA LEU A 17 -15.17 -7.28 -2.81
C LEU A 17 -16.52 -7.30 -3.55
N THR A 18 -17.45 -8.15 -3.13
CA THR A 18 -18.83 -8.18 -3.68
C THR A 18 -19.52 -6.84 -3.45
N ILE A 19 -19.51 -6.34 -2.21
CA ILE A 19 -20.11 -5.04 -1.88
C ILE A 19 -19.45 -3.91 -2.66
N ALA A 20 -18.11 -3.91 -2.70
CA ALA A 20 -17.35 -2.88 -3.41
C ALA A 20 -17.67 -2.87 -4.91
N ARG A 21 -17.71 -4.03 -5.55
CA ARG A 21 -18.08 -4.17 -6.96
C ARG A 21 -19.50 -3.68 -7.22
N ASP A 22 -20.46 -4.12 -6.42
CA ASP A 22 -21.88 -3.80 -6.61
C ASP A 22 -22.16 -2.30 -6.39
N LYS A 23 -21.40 -1.67 -5.49
CA LYS A 23 -21.47 -0.22 -5.20
C LYS A 23 -20.48 0.61 -6.01
N LYS A 24 -19.62 0.00 -6.81
CA LYS A 24 -18.53 0.65 -7.59
C LYS A 24 -17.57 1.45 -6.70
N LEU A 25 -17.27 0.91 -5.52
CA LEU A 25 -16.39 1.56 -4.54
C LEU A 25 -14.97 1.00 -4.62
N PRO A 26 -13.94 1.84 -4.41
CA PRO A 26 -12.58 1.35 -4.26
C PRO A 26 -12.41 0.58 -2.94
N VAL A 27 -11.44 -0.34 -2.90
CA VAL A 27 -11.09 -1.09 -1.68
C VAL A 27 -9.69 -0.73 -1.21
N ILE A 28 -9.53 -0.66 0.11
CA ILE A 28 -8.22 -0.56 0.77
C ILE A 28 -7.89 -1.94 1.32
N LEU A 29 -6.80 -2.54 0.82
CA LEU A 29 -6.39 -3.89 1.13
C LEU A 29 -5.23 -3.87 2.12
N HIS A 30 -5.43 -4.48 3.30
CA HIS A 30 -4.37 -4.69 4.28
C HIS A 30 -3.75 -6.08 4.08
N ALA A 31 -2.43 -6.14 3.90
CA ALA A 31 -1.67 -7.36 3.71
C ALA A 31 -0.52 -7.43 4.72
N ARG A 32 -0.49 -8.47 5.53
CA ARG A 32 0.58 -8.69 6.50
C ARG A 32 0.76 -10.17 6.75
N ASP A 33 2.00 -10.66 6.59
CA ASP A 33 2.35 -12.01 6.98
C ASP A 33 2.28 -12.21 8.51
N GLY A 34 2.03 -13.44 8.94
CA GLY A 34 2.10 -13.82 10.35
C GLY A 34 3.52 -13.67 10.90
N LYS A 35 3.66 -13.61 12.23
CA LYS A 35 4.96 -13.43 12.91
C LYS A 35 6.02 -14.50 12.58
N THR A 36 5.60 -15.66 12.14
CA THR A 36 6.44 -16.81 11.82
C THR A 36 6.70 -16.98 10.32
N GLU A 37 6.15 -16.09 9.50
CA GLU A 37 6.17 -16.19 8.04
C GLU A 37 6.75 -14.90 7.46
N SER A 38 7.85 -15.04 6.77
CA SER A 38 8.55 -13.92 6.11
C SER A 38 8.51 -14.03 4.59
N SER A 39 7.54 -14.76 4.04
CA SER A 39 7.60 -15.24 2.66
C SER A 39 6.76 -14.45 1.67
N GLY A 40 6.03 -13.42 2.09
CA GLY A 40 5.08 -12.72 1.20
C GLY A 40 3.86 -13.57 0.84
N GLU A 41 3.55 -14.61 1.59
CA GLU A 41 2.40 -15.49 1.34
C GLU A 41 1.08 -14.73 1.34
N CYS A 42 0.93 -13.72 2.22
CA CYS A 42 -0.26 -12.91 2.26
C CYS A 42 -0.52 -12.18 0.94
N TYR A 43 0.53 -11.66 0.29
CA TYR A 43 0.42 -10.99 -1.00
C TYR A 43 0.05 -11.97 -2.11
N ASN A 44 0.67 -13.16 -2.14
CA ASN A 44 0.30 -14.20 -3.10
C ASN A 44 -1.16 -14.63 -2.94
N HIS A 45 -1.63 -14.81 -1.71
CA HIS A 45 -3.01 -15.20 -1.43
C HIS A 45 -4.00 -14.11 -1.87
N ILE A 46 -3.75 -12.85 -1.51
CA ILE A 46 -4.57 -11.71 -1.95
C ILE A 46 -4.58 -11.61 -3.47
N TYR A 47 -3.44 -11.76 -4.13
CA TYR A 47 -3.34 -11.73 -5.60
C TYR A 47 -4.24 -12.79 -6.25
N GLN A 48 -4.20 -14.05 -5.74
CA GLN A 48 -5.06 -15.12 -6.23
C GLN A 48 -6.54 -14.79 -6.02
N VAL A 49 -6.93 -14.35 -4.82
CA VAL A 49 -8.32 -14.00 -4.53
C VAL A 49 -8.82 -12.89 -5.46
N LEU A 50 -8.01 -11.85 -5.68
CA LEU A 50 -8.38 -10.75 -6.58
C LEU A 50 -8.52 -11.22 -8.02
N THR A 51 -7.58 -12.05 -8.50
CA THR A 51 -7.59 -12.58 -9.87
C THR A 51 -8.81 -13.47 -10.10
N ASP A 52 -9.12 -14.35 -9.16
CA ASP A 52 -10.29 -15.24 -9.23
C ASP A 52 -11.61 -14.46 -9.16
N PHE A 53 -11.63 -13.38 -8.36
CA PHE A 53 -12.83 -12.57 -8.16
C PHE A 53 -13.08 -11.58 -9.30
N GLY A 54 -12.02 -11.07 -9.94
CA GLY A 54 -12.10 -10.14 -11.06
C GLY A 54 -12.51 -8.70 -10.70
N TYR A 55 -12.10 -8.20 -9.52
CA TYR A 55 -12.31 -6.81 -9.12
C TYR A 55 -11.00 -6.16 -8.65
N PHE A 56 -10.54 -5.13 -9.38
CA PHE A 56 -9.19 -4.56 -9.24
C PHE A 56 -9.18 -3.06 -8.89
N ASN A 57 -10.35 -2.48 -8.54
CA ASN A 57 -10.40 -1.10 -8.08
C ASN A 57 -9.96 -1.02 -6.61
N GLY A 58 -8.67 -1.07 -6.38
CA GLY A 58 -8.10 -1.18 -5.05
C GLY A 58 -6.73 -0.56 -4.87
N VAL A 59 -6.36 -0.34 -3.62
CA VAL A 59 -5.02 0.07 -3.18
C VAL A 59 -4.51 -0.88 -2.10
N LEU A 60 -3.26 -1.31 -2.24
CA LEU A 60 -2.56 -2.03 -1.18
C LEU A 60 -2.02 -1.03 -0.16
N HIS A 61 -2.62 -1.03 1.02
CA HIS A 61 -2.23 -0.21 2.17
C HIS A 61 -0.89 -0.67 2.74
N CYS A 62 -0.02 0.30 3.05
CA CYS A 62 1.26 0.07 3.69
C CYS A 62 2.07 -1.04 3.01
N TYR A 63 2.23 -0.93 1.68
CA TYR A 63 2.89 -1.97 0.90
C TYR A 63 4.30 -2.24 1.38
N GLY A 64 4.60 -3.50 1.68
CA GLY A 64 5.89 -3.97 2.20
C GLY A 64 6.45 -5.19 1.47
N GLY A 65 5.85 -5.58 0.34
CA GLY A 65 6.32 -6.67 -0.51
C GLY A 65 7.52 -6.28 -1.38
N ASP A 66 7.97 -7.21 -2.23
CA ASP A 66 9.04 -6.98 -3.20
C ASP A 66 8.54 -6.38 -4.53
N TRP A 67 9.48 -6.08 -5.42
CA TRP A 67 9.16 -5.49 -6.71
C TRP A 67 8.44 -6.46 -7.67
N GLU A 68 8.77 -7.74 -7.62
CA GLU A 68 8.13 -8.75 -8.47
C GLU A 68 6.64 -8.89 -8.15
N MET A 69 6.30 -8.88 -6.87
CA MET A 69 4.90 -8.89 -6.43
C MET A 69 4.21 -7.54 -6.70
N ALA A 70 4.92 -6.42 -6.52
CA ALA A 70 4.41 -5.10 -6.85
C ALA A 70 3.97 -5.01 -8.32
N LYS A 71 4.79 -5.49 -9.25
CA LYS A 71 4.45 -5.55 -10.69
C LYS A 71 3.14 -6.28 -10.94
N LYS A 72 2.95 -7.45 -10.32
CA LYS A 72 1.72 -8.23 -10.49
C LYS A 72 0.47 -7.46 -10.09
N PHE A 73 0.51 -6.72 -8.97
CA PHE A 73 -0.61 -5.90 -8.54
C PHE A 73 -0.82 -4.68 -9.45
N LEU A 74 0.26 -4.05 -9.89
CA LEU A 74 0.20 -2.92 -10.84
C LEU A 74 -0.39 -3.35 -12.18
N ASP A 75 -0.04 -4.54 -12.68
CA ASP A 75 -0.57 -5.13 -13.92
C ASP A 75 -2.08 -5.41 -13.83
N LEU A 76 -2.58 -5.75 -12.64
CA LEU A 76 -4.02 -5.83 -12.38
C LEU A 76 -4.71 -4.45 -12.31
N GLY A 77 -3.95 -3.37 -12.26
CA GLY A 77 -4.47 -2.01 -12.18
C GLY A 77 -4.61 -1.45 -10.76
N LEU A 78 -4.12 -2.16 -9.73
CA LEU A 78 -4.14 -1.66 -8.36
C LEU A 78 -3.15 -0.52 -8.15
N MET A 79 -3.33 0.19 -7.04
CA MET A 79 -2.39 1.19 -6.55
C MET A 79 -1.62 0.65 -5.35
N LEU A 80 -0.43 1.22 -5.10
CA LEU A 80 0.39 0.91 -3.93
C LEU A 80 0.51 2.15 -3.05
N SER A 81 0.31 1.98 -1.75
CA SER A 81 0.40 3.06 -0.76
C SER A 81 1.57 2.85 0.19
N PHE A 82 2.27 3.94 0.52
CA PHE A 82 3.49 3.94 1.32
C PHE A 82 3.34 4.80 2.57
N THR A 83 3.87 4.29 3.70
CA THR A 83 3.85 4.92 5.02
C THR A 83 5.21 5.50 5.41
N GLY A 84 5.31 6.01 6.63
CA GLY A 84 6.55 6.49 7.23
C GLY A 84 7.71 5.49 7.26
N ILE A 85 7.45 4.19 7.07
CA ILE A 85 8.48 3.14 7.02
C ILE A 85 9.56 3.47 5.98
N VAL A 86 9.21 4.09 4.85
CA VAL A 86 10.18 4.45 3.79
C VAL A 86 11.28 5.40 4.27
N THR A 87 11.01 6.14 5.35
CA THR A 87 11.96 7.11 5.93
C THR A 87 12.87 6.50 7.00
N PHE A 88 12.62 5.26 7.42
CA PHE A 88 13.36 4.66 8.52
C PHE A 88 14.80 4.34 8.10
N LYS A 89 15.75 4.54 9.03
CA LYS A 89 17.18 4.24 8.79
C LYS A 89 17.42 2.78 8.39
N ASN A 90 16.58 1.87 8.88
CA ASN A 90 16.61 0.44 8.59
C ASN A 90 15.57 0.00 7.55
N ALA A 91 15.01 0.93 6.78
CA ALA A 91 14.13 0.57 5.65
C ALA A 91 14.90 -0.35 4.68
N SER A 92 14.27 -1.47 4.33
CA SER A 92 14.91 -2.47 3.47
C SER A 92 15.19 -1.94 2.07
N GLU A 93 16.25 -2.42 1.43
CA GLU A 93 16.51 -2.10 0.02
C GLU A 93 15.41 -2.62 -0.89
N THR A 94 14.78 -3.74 -0.56
CA THR A 94 13.60 -4.26 -1.25
C THR A 94 12.48 -3.24 -1.32
N LEU A 95 12.13 -2.60 -0.18
CA LEU A 95 11.11 -1.55 -0.16
C LEU A 95 11.54 -0.32 -0.97
N LYS A 96 12.80 0.10 -0.85
CA LYS A 96 13.33 1.23 -1.62
C LYS A 96 13.35 0.95 -3.12
N GLU A 97 13.61 -0.28 -3.53
CA GLU A 97 13.52 -0.70 -4.93
C GLU A 97 12.08 -0.52 -5.45
N VAL A 98 11.08 -0.98 -4.70
CA VAL A 98 9.66 -0.75 -5.06
C VAL A 98 9.37 0.73 -5.18
N VAL A 99 9.78 1.54 -4.19
CA VAL A 99 9.56 3.00 -4.18
C VAL A 99 10.22 3.68 -5.39
N ARG A 100 11.40 3.23 -5.84
CA ARG A 100 12.07 3.79 -7.03
C ARG A 100 11.30 3.48 -8.31
N ASN A 101 10.74 2.28 -8.42
CA ASN A 101 10.23 1.73 -9.68
C ASN A 101 8.72 1.89 -9.87
N VAL A 102 7.93 2.01 -8.79
CA VAL A 102 6.48 2.17 -8.92
C VAL A 102 6.14 3.44 -9.70
N PRO A 103 5.26 3.37 -10.72
CA PRO A 103 4.83 4.56 -11.46
C PRO A 103 4.17 5.59 -10.54
N LEU A 104 4.48 6.87 -10.73
CA LEU A 104 3.93 7.94 -9.87
C LEU A 104 2.41 8.02 -9.92
N ASP A 105 1.80 7.68 -11.04
CA ASP A 105 0.34 7.62 -11.22
C ASP A 105 -0.32 6.38 -10.59
N ARG A 106 0.49 5.50 -10.00
CA ARG A 106 0.06 4.29 -9.27
C ARG A 106 0.46 4.32 -7.80
N MET A 107 1.00 5.44 -7.35
CA MET A 107 1.47 5.64 -5.97
C MET A 107 0.47 6.41 -5.15
N MET A 108 0.26 6.00 -3.90
CA MET A 108 -0.39 6.76 -2.84
C MET A 108 0.53 6.91 -1.63
N LEU A 109 0.25 7.93 -0.82
CA LEU A 109 0.93 8.17 0.45
C LEU A 109 -0.07 8.16 1.58
N GLU A 110 0.38 7.68 2.72
CA GLU A 110 -0.42 7.59 3.93
C GLU A 110 0.44 7.66 5.19
N THR A 111 -0.19 7.73 6.34
CA THR A 111 0.52 7.82 7.62
C THR A 111 0.44 6.55 8.45
N ASP A 112 -0.68 5.84 8.42
CA ASP A 112 -1.04 4.76 9.36
C ASP A 112 -1.08 5.26 10.82
N SER A 113 -1.44 6.55 11.00
CA SER A 113 -1.54 7.17 12.33
C SER A 113 -2.47 6.37 13.26
N PRO A 114 -2.13 6.22 14.54
CA PRO A 114 -1.03 6.88 15.30
C PRO A 114 0.30 6.14 15.21
N TYR A 115 0.44 5.13 14.35
CA TYR A 115 1.62 4.29 14.19
C TYR A 115 2.57 4.83 13.12
N LEU A 116 3.77 4.24 13.03
CA LEU A 116 4.73 4.41 11.94
C LEU A 116 5.20 5.86 11.70
N ALA A 117 5.28 6.69 12.75
CA ALA A 117 5.76 8.07 12.63
C ALA A 117 7.06 8.14 11.80
N PRO A 118 7.10 8.96 10.72
CA PRO A 118 8.26 9.08 9.84
C PRO A 118 9.42 9.79 10.53
N MET A 119 10.63 9.69 9.97
CA MET A 119 11.72 10.59 10.37
C MET A 119 11.36 12.04 10.01
N PRO A 120 11.68 13.03 10.88
CA PRO A 120 12.44 12.93 12.13
C PRO A 120 11.59 12.60 13.36
N HIS A 121 10.31 12.32 13.23
CA HIS A 121 9.37 12.10 14.33
C HIS A 121 9.35 10.66 14.87
N ARG A 122 10.24 9.80 14.40
CA ARG A 122 10.33 8.38 14.82
C ARG A 122 10.36 8.25 16.33
N GLY A 123 9.50 7.38 16.91
CA GLY A 123 9.36 7.17 18.34
C GLY A 123 8.33 8.09 19.03
N LYS A 124 7.71 9.01 18.28
CA LYS A 124 6.56 9.80 18.73
C LYS A 124 5.27 9.22 18.16
N GLU A 125 4.13 9.68 18.65
CA GLU A 125 2.84 9.41 18.03
C GLU A 125 2.78 10.05 16.65
N ASN A 126 2.24 9.32 15.68
CA ASN A 126 2.09 9.78 14.29
C ASN A 126 0.78 10.55 14.13
N GLU A 127 0.75 11.49 13.20
CA GLU A 127 -0.43 12.29 12.87
C GLU A 127 -0.58 12.45 11.35
N PRO A 128 -1.79 12.73 10.83
CA PRO A 128 -2.02 12.84 9.38
C PRO A 128 -1.13 13.88 8.69
N ALA A 129 -0.78 14.98 9.37
CA ALA A 129 0.12 16.01 8.83
C ALA A 129 1.52 15.48 8.48
N PHE A 130 1.97 14.41 9.11
CA PHE A 130 3.29 13.83 8.86
C PHE A 130 3.40 13.08 7.53
N VAL A 131 2.32 12.96 6.75
CA VAL A 131 2.40 12.47 5.36
C VAL A 131 3.39 13.29 4.51
N GLU A 132 3.61 14.54 4.84
CA GLU A 132 4.62 15.40 4.20
C GLU A 132 6.02 14.77 4.28
N TYR A 133 6.39 14.22 5.45
CA TYR A 133 7.71 13.59 5.62
C TYR A 133 7.83 12.27 4.84
N VAL A 134 6.72 11.56 4.64
CA VAL A 134 6.69 10.40 3.74
C VAL A 134 7.00 10.81 2.32
N ALA A 135 6.35 11.88 1.83
CA ALA A 135 6.61 12.43 0.50
C ALA A 135 8.08 12.87 0.33
N ARG A 136 8.65 13.56 1.32
CA ARG A 136 10.07 13.98 1.32
C ARG A 136 11.01 12.76 1.27
N GLY A 137 10.73 11.72 2.05
CA GLY A 137 11.52 10.48 2.03
C GLY A 137 11.49 9.77 0.68
N ILE A 138 10.32 9.69 0.06
CA ILE A 138 10.16 9.11 -1.28
C ILE A 138 10.88 9.96 -2.35
N ALA A 139 10.76 11.28 -2.29
CA ALA A 139 11.46 12.18 -3.20
C ALA A 139 12.99 11.96 -3.13
N GLN A 140 13.53 11.83 -1.92
CA GLN A 140 14.94 11.52 -1.70
C GLN A 140 15.35 10.14 -2.27
N ILE A 141 14.54 9.10 -2.04
CA ILE A 141 14.81 7.75 -2.57
C ILE A 141 14.79 7.73 -4.10
N ARG A 142 13.90 8.50 -4.71
CA ARG A 142 13.73 8.57 -6.16
C ARG A 142 14.68 9.57 -6.85
N GLY A 143 15.30 10.47 -6.10
CA GLY A 143 16.12 11.54 -6.65
C GLY A 143 15.33 12.57 -7.47
N VAL A 144 14.11 12.89 -7.04
CA VAL A 144 13.20 13.85 -7.69
C VAL A 144 12.79 14.96 -6.71
N ASP A 145 12.21 16.03 -7.23
CA ASP A 145 11.72 17.14 -6.40
C ASP A 145 10.55 16.71 -5.52
N TYR A 146 10.47 17.30 -4.33
CA TYR A 146 9.36 17.09 -3.38
C TYR A 146 8.00 17.35 -4.03
N ASP A 147 7.85 18.43 -4.78
CA ASP A 147 6.58 18.81 -5.41
C ASP A 147 6.06 17.73 -6.36
N THR A 148 6.95 17.06 -7.07
CA THR A 148 6.61 15.94 -7.95
C THR A 148 5.95 14.79 -7.15
N VAL A 149 6.51 14.45 -5.99
CA VAL A 149 5.97 13.39 -5.13
C VAL A 149 4.77 13.86 -4.32
N ALA A 150 4.66 15.14 -3.99
CA ALA A 150 3.50 15.67 -3.28
C ALA A 150 2.26 15.77 -4.19
N GLN A 151 2.44 16.19 -5.44
CA GLN A 151 1.33 16.42 -6.38
C GLN A 151 0.74 15.10 -6.94
N ALA A 152 1.58 14.20 -7.45
CA ALA A 152 1.10 12.99 -8.12
C ALA A 152 0.23 12.12 -7.21
N PRO A 153 0.66 11.69 -6.00
CA PRO A 153 -0.19 10.91 -5.10
C PRO A 153 -1.44 11.65 -4.62
N THR A 154 -1.37 12.99 -4.48
CA THR A 154 -2.55 13.79 -4.15
C THR A 154 -3.61 13.71 -5.24
N GLN A 155 -3.21 13.85 -6.51
CA GLN A 155 -4.13 13.70 -7.64
C GLN A 155 -4.65 12.27 -7.75
N ASN A 156 -3.80 11.28 -7.52
CA ASN A 156 -4.19 9.88 -7.50
C ASN A 156 -5.25 9.61 -6.44
N ALA A 157 -5.04 10.07 -5.21
CA ALA A 157 -6.01 9.90 -4.11
C ALA A 157 -7.34 10.58 -4.43
N LYS A 158 -7.31 11.83 -4.93
CA LYS A 158 -8.52 12.54 -5.34
C LYS A 158 -9.31 11.77 -6.39
N LYS A 159 -8.64 11.31 -7.44
CA LYS A 159 -9.26 10.52 -8.51
C LYS A 159 -9.80 9.17 -8.00
N PHE A 160 -9.00 8.47 -7.21
CA PHE A 160 -9.31 7.13 -6.73
C PHE A 160 -10.53 7.11 -5.78
N PHE A 161 -10.60 8.08 -4.86
CA PHE A 161 -11.68 8.21 -3.90
C PHE A 161 -12.80 9.15 -4.37
N ASN A 162 -12.71 9.68 -5.59
CA ASN A 162 -13.68 10.66 -6.14
C ASN A 162 -13.88 11.86 -5.19
N ILE A 163 -12.78 12.44 -4.72
CA ILE A 163 -12.75 13.63 -3.84
C ILE A 163 -12.48 14.87 -4.70
N THR A 164 -13.31 15.88 -4.57
CA THR A 164 -13.19 17.18 -5.26
C THR A 164 -12.25 18.14 -4.51
#